data_3220be41af22f083f6d56bc0c8c65e58
#
_entry.id   3220be41af22f083f6d56bc0c8c65e58
#
_cell.length_a   1.000
_cell.length_b   1.000
_cell.length_c   1.000
_cell.angle_alpha   90.00
_cell.angle_beta   90.00
_cell.angle_gamma   90.00
#
_symmetry.space_group_name_H-M   'P 1'
#
loop_
_entity.id
_entity.type
_entity.pdbx_description
1 polymer ?
#
loop_
_entity_poly.entity_id
_entity_poly.type
_entity_poly.pdbx_seq_one_letter_code
_entity_poly.pdbx_strand_id
1 'polypeptide(L)'
;MRRPTLSVIVPALHCASTLARCLRALRGSAPAPGSWEVIVVDDGSTDDTAVVAERMADRVVRIADGPRGPAAARNRGAAVATGEVLVFVDADVCVAPDALWRFEERFAGDPALTAAFGAYDLAPEAPAFVSQYRNLLHHYVHATGAGLAVTFWAGCGAVRAADFRAAGGFDERRFRRPQIEDVELGYRLAAAGARIRLDPDIQGKHLKRWTWRGGVVTDVRDRGVPWMLLLLERGEVASAGPLNLQRREKVLTAVAAAALPLGVGGAALGSVALLGAGAGALAVVLVGNAPVLRWFARTRGTGFAICVAPLRIQYYWLNAWSAAWAAAVHLRRDRRAGRRPGRAPPAISSHR
;
A
#
# COMPACT_ATOMS: atom_id res chain seq x y z
N MET A 1 -27.38 3.65 17.17
CA MET A 1 -27.14 2.64 16.12
C MET A 1 -26.38 1.45 16.70
N ARG A 2 -26.73 0.21 16.31
CA ARG A 2 -25.99 -1.00 16.71
C ARG A 2 -24.57 -0.92 16.11
N ARG A 3 -23.57 -1.16 16.94
CA ARG A 3 -22.16 -1.23 16.47
C ARG A 3 -21.91 -2.57 15.79
N PRO A 4 -21.20 -2.60 14.64
CA PRO A 4 -20.88 -3.85 13.96
C PRO A 4 -19.82 -4.65 14.74
N THR A 5 -19.90 -5.98 14.67
CA THR A 5 -18.85 -6.84 15.18
C THR A 5 -17.65 -6.86 14.25
N LEU A 6 -16.43 -6.92 14.82
CA LEU A 6 -15.18 -6.90 14.05
C LEU A 6 -14.50 -8.27 14.09
N SER A 7 -13.94 -8.72 12.95
CA SER A 7 -12.94 -9.80 12.92
C SER A 7 -11.61 -9.22 12.44
N VAL A 8 -10.62 -9.19 13.33
CA VAL A 8 -9.27 -8.70 13.01
C VAL A 8 -8.45 -9.86 12.46
N ILE A 9 -7.93 -9.72 11.25
CA ILE A 9 -7.19 -10.75 10.52
C ILE A 9 -5.74 -10.29 10.37
N VAL A 10 -4.81 -11.08 10.91
CA VAL A 10 -3.38 -10.80 10.91
C VAL A 10 -2.65 -11.90 10.13
N PRO A 11 -2.20 -11.64 8.89
CA PRO A 11 -1.35 -12.57 8.17
C PRO A 11 0.05 -12.58 8.78
N ALA A 12 0.61 -13.75 9.04
CA ALA A 12 1.89 -13.92 9.73
C ALA A 12 2.79 -14.91 8.99
N LEU A 13 4.07 -14.55 8.82
CA LEU A 13 5.12 -15.40 8.27
C LEU A 13 6.48 -14.99 8.85
N HIS A 14 7.14 -15.89 9.60
CA HIS A 14 8.46 -15.67 10.20
C HIS A 14 8.57 -14.32 10.94
N CYS A 15 7.64 -14.02 11.83
CA CYS A 15 7.50 -12.70 12.45
C CYS A 15 7.16 -12.74 13.96
N ALA A 16 7.61 -13.78 14.69
CA ALA A 16 7.25 -14.00 16.10
C ALA A 16 7.36 -12.74 16.97
N SER A 17 8.46 -11.99 16.87
CA SER A 17 8.70 -10.80 17.70
C SER A 17 7.79 -9.62 17.36
N THR A 18 7.54 -9.35 16.08
CA THR A 18 6.63 -8.28 15.65
C THR A 18 5.18 -8.66 15.86
N LEU A 19 4.81 -9.92 15.60
CA LEU A 19 3.48 -10.44 15.85
C LEU A 19 3.08 -10.30 17.32
N ALA A 20 3.96 -10.67 18.26
CA ALA A 20 3.68 -10.52 19.70
C ALA A 20 3.38 -9.07 20.08
N ARG A 21 4.04 -8.10 19.45
CA ARG A 21 3.82 -6.65 19.66
C ARG A 21 2.51 -6.19 19.02
N CYS A 22 2.25 -6.61 17.78
CA CYS A 22 1.00 -6.35 17.08
C CYS A 22 -0.20 -6.84 17.90
N LEU A 23 -0.17 -8.09 18.36
CA LEU A 23 -1.26 -8.69 19.14
C LEU A 23 -1.46 -7.99 20.49
N ARG A 24 -0.38 -7.57 21.17
CA ARG A 24 -0.52 -6.75 22.39
C ARG A 24 -1.18 -5.40 22.11
N ALA A 25 -0.82 -4.74 21.01
CA ALA A 25 -1.43 -3.48 20.63
C ALA A 25 -2.94 -3.67 20.29
N LEU A 26 -3.29 -4.73 19.59
CA LEU A 26 -4.68 -5.10 19.31
C LEU A 26 -5.48 -5.35 20.59
N ARG A 27 -4.92 -6.12 21.53
CA ARG A 27 -5.57 -6.40 22.85
C ARG A 27 -5.71 -5.15 23.72
N GLY A 28 -4.81 -4.19 23.57
CA GLY A 28 -4.89 -2.87 24.23
C GLY A 28 -5.77 -1.85 23.51
N SER A 29 -6.33 -2.20 22.34
CA SER A 29 -7.20 -1.30 21.58
C SER A 29 -8.66 -1.48 22.01
N ALA A 30 -9.36 -0.37 22.29
CA ALA A 30 -10.81 -0.42 22.46
C ALA A 30 -11.47 -0.80 21.13
N PRO A 31 -12.42 -1.66 21.05
CA PRO A 31 -13.74 -1.65 21.70
C PRO A 31 -13.83 -2.61 22.91
N ALA A 32 -15.00 -2.60 23.54
CA ALA A 32 -15.26 -3.44 24.71
C ALA A 32 -15.07 -4.94 24.43
N PRO A 33 -14.61 -5.73 25.41
CA PRO A 33 -14.47 -7.17 25.24
C PRO A 33 -15.76 -7.84 24.75
N GLY A 34 -15.65 -8.72 23.75
CA GLY A 34 -16.78 -9.48 23.18
C GLY A 34 -17.38 -8.91 21.89
N SER A 35 -16.99 -7.69 21.45
CA SER A 35 -17.43 -7.12 20.17
C SER A 35 -16.49 -7.46 18.99
N TRP A 36 -15.39 -8.17 19.22
CA TRP A 36 -14.39 -8.48 18.18
C TRP A 36 -13.60 -9.76 18.50
N GLU A 37 -13.03 -10.33 17.46
CA GLU A 37 -12.11 -11.47 17.52
C GLU A 37 -10.80 -11.18 16.80
N VAL A 38 -9.71 -11.84 17.17
CA VAL A 38 -8.42 -11.81 16.48
C VAL A 38 -8.14 -13.18 15.87
N ILE A 39 -7.95 -13.20 14.57
CA ILE A 39 -7.62 -14.36 13.77
C ILE A 39 -6.21 -14.18 13.23
N VAL A 40 -5.26 -14.98 13.66
CA VAL A 40 -3.93 -15.03 13.06
C VAL A 40 -3.89 -16.14 12.02
N VAL A 41 -3.36 -15.81 10.85
CA VAL A 41 -3.14 -16.80 9.79
C VAL A 41 -1.64 -16.99 9.61
N ASP A 42 -1.13 -18.12 10.07
CA ASP A 42 0.25 -18.53 9.91
C ASP A 42 0.48 -19.15 8.52
N ASP A 43 1.22 -18.46 7.68
CA ASP A 43 1.47 -18.83 6.28
C ASP A 43 2.68 -19.79 6.14
N GLY A 44 2.81 -20.72 7.05
CA GLY A 44 3.86 -21.75 7.03
C GLY A 44 5.17 -21.32 7.70
N SER A 45 5.10 -20.63 8.83
CA SER A 45 6.29 -20.22 9.59
C SER A 45 7.03 -21.40 10.17
N THR A 46 8.37 -21.28 10.23
CA THR A 46 9.29 -22.24 10.84
C THR A 46 9.93 -21.74 12.15
N ASP A 47 9.65 -20.46 12.51
CA ASP A 47 10.02 -19.85 13.78
C ASP A 47 8.87 -19.95 14.81
N ASP A 48 9.01 -19.29 15.94
CA ASP A 48 8.01 -19.27 17.01
C ASP A 48 6.72 -18.49 16.68
N THR A 49 6.50 -18.06 15.42
CA THR A 49 5.32 -17.27 15.01
C THR A 49 4.02 -18.00 15.38
N ALA A 50 3.92 -19.29 15.09
CA ALA A 50 2.73 -20.09 15.40
C ALA A 50 2.50 -20.20 16.91
N VAL A 51 3.56 -20.38 17.71
CA VAL A 51 3.47 -20.45 19.18
C VAL A 51 2.97 -19.13 19.77
N VAL A 52 3.45 -18.01 19.24
CA VAL A 52 2.98 -16.67 19.65
C VAL A 52 1.50 -16.49 19.29
N ALA A 53 1.12 -16.91 18.08
CA ALA A 53 -0.27 -16.81 17.61
C ALA A 53 -1.22 -17.61 18.53
N GLU A 54 -0.89 -18.87 18.85
CA GLU A 54 -1.72 -19.74 19.71
C GLU A 54 -1.93 -19.20 21.13
N ARG A 55 -0.95 -18.46 21.65
CA ARG A 55 -1.04 -17.87 23.00
C ARG A 55 -1.87 -16.59 23.06
N MET A 56 -2.01 -15.87 21.94
CA MET A 56 -2.49 -14.48 21.99
C MET A 56 -3.70 -14.20 21.09
N ALA A 57 -3.97 -15.03 20.07
CA ALA A 57 -5.12 -14.90 19.19
C ALA A 57 -6.34 -15.71 19.72
N ASP A 58 -7.54 -15.32 19.28
CA ASP A 58 -8.75 -16.10 19.57
C ASP A 58 -8.86 -17.32 18.65
N ARG A 59 -8.29 -17.20 17.45
CA ARG A 59 -8.25 -18.27 16.45
C ARG A 59 -6.94 -18.23 15.67
N VAL A 60 -6.38 -19.39 15.39
CA VAL A 60 -5.20 -19.54 14.52
C VAL A 60 -5.58 -20.45 13.35
N VAL A 61 -5.26 -19.98 12.15
CA VAL A 61 -5.37 -20.75 10.91
C VAL A 61 -3.96 -21.01 10.39
N ARG A 62 -3.61 -22.27 10.12
CA ARG A 62 -2.30 -22.63 9.56
C ARG A 62 -2.44 -23.02 8.10
N ILE A 63 -1.58 -22.50 7.24
CA ILE A 63 -1.45 -22.91 5.84
C ILE A 63 -0.31 -23.92 5.76
N ALA A 64 -0.66 -25.21 5.72
CA ALA A 64 0.32 -26.30 5.82
C ALA A 64 1.29 -26.37 4.64
N ASP A 65 0.87 -25.95 3.44
CA ASP A 65 1.65 -25.93 2.21
C ASP A 65 2.12 -24.49 1.84
N GLY A 66 2.27 -23.62 2.85
CA GLY A 66 2.78 -22.26 2.71
C GLY A 66 4.29 -22.20 2.42
N PRO A 67 4.81 -21.00 2.10
CA PRO A 67 4.08 -19.74 2.06
C PRO A 67 3.28 -19.53 0.77
N ARG A 68 2.03 -19.12 0.92
CA ARG A 68 1.12 -18.76 -0.18
C ARG A 68 1.02 -17.24 -0.42
N GLY A 69 1.51 -16.45 0.52
CA GLY A 69 1.52 -14.99 0.50
C GLY A 69 0.33 -14.34 1.22
N PRO A 70 0.42 -13.01 1.48
CA PRO A 70 -0.53 -12.31 2.36
C PRO A 70 -1.95 -12.27 1.79
N ALA A 71 -2.13 -12.28 0.47
CA ALA A 71 -3.45 -12.36 -0.16
C ALA A 71 -4.17 -13.66 0.24
N ALA A 72 -3.50 -14.81 0.11
CA ALA A 72 -4.04 -16.11 0.51
C ALA A 72 -4.29 -16.18 2.02
N ALA A 73 -3.34 -15.71 2.83
CA ALA A 73 -3.48 -15.68 4.28
C ALA A 73 -4.69 -14.86 4.72
N ARG A 74 -4.86 -13.64 4.18
CA ARG A 74 -6.02 -12.80 4.49
C ARG A 74 -7.33 -13.43 4.04
N ASN A 75 -7.39 -14.09 2.88
CA ASN A 75 -8.56 -14.82 2.41
C ASN A 75 -8.92 -15.99 3.34
N ARG A 76 -7.92 -16.77 3.82
CA ARG A 76 -8.16 -17.86 4.79
C ARG A 76 -8.71 -17.33 6.12
N GLY A 77 -8.18 -16.21 6.61
CA GLY A 77 -8.70 -15.55 7.80
C GLY A 77 -10.15 -15.07 7.60
N ALA A 78 -10.42 -14.43 6.46
CA ALA A 78 -11.76 -13.94 6.12
C ALA A 78 -12.80 -15.09 5.96
N ALA A 79 -12.37 -16.27 5.56
CA ALA A 79 -13.26 -17.44 5.42
C ALA A 79 -13.76 -17.98 6.75
N VAL A 80 -13.02 -17.80 7.84
CA VAL A 80 -13.40 -18.27 9.20
C VAL A 80 -13.90 -17.13 10.10
N ALA A 81 -13.85 -15.88 9.62
CA ALA A 81 -14.27 -14.70 10.34
C ALA A 81 -15.79 -14.66 10.54
N THR A 82 -16.23 -14.26 11.74
CA THR A 82 -17.64 -14.16 12.11
C THR A 82 -18.17 -12.72 12.16
N GLY A 83 -17.25 -11.74 12.17
CA GLY A 83 -17.59 -10.32 12.23
C GLY A 83 -18.26 -9.79 10.98
N GLU A 84 -19.06 -8.74 11.16
CA GLU A 84 -19.72 -7.99 10.09
C GLU A 84 -18.72 -7.14 9.29
N VAL A 85 -17.61 -6.77 9.93
CA VAL A 85 -16.50 -6.00 9.35
C VAL A 85 -15.20 -6.77 9.55
N LEU A 86 -14.48 -7.02 8.45
CA LEU A 86 -13.15 -7.61 8.45
C LEU A 86 -12.12 -6.49 8.58
N VAL A 87 -11.28 -6.55 9.60
CA VAL A 87 -10.18 -5.61 9.82
C VAL A 87 -8.87 -6.33 9.50
N PHE A 88 -8.12 -5.85 8.53
CA PHE A 88 -6.80 -6.39 8.19
C PHE A 88 -5.72 -5.54 8.85
N VAL A 89 -4.80 -6.21 9.52
CA VAL A 89 -3.63 -5.56 10.17
C VAL A 89 -2.40 -6.41 9.87
N ASP A 90 -1.34 -5.78 9.37
CA ASP A 90 -0.08 -6.49 9.13
C ASP A 90 0.61 -6.84 10.47
N ALA A 91 1.27 -8.01 10.54
CA ALA A 91 1.90 -8.52 11.76
C ALA A 91 3.06 -7.65 12.30
N ASP A 92 3.47 -6.64 11.54
CA ASP A 92 4.46 -5.63 11.92
C ASP A 92 3.85 -4.22 12.12
N VAL A 93 2.52 -4.15 12.30
CA VAL A 93 1.80 -2.91 12.62
C VAL A 93 1.18 -3.00 14.01
N CYS A 94 1.56 -2.09 14.90
CA CYS A 94 0.93 -1.89 16.20
C CYS A 94 -0.13 -0.79 16.06
N VAL A 95 -1.39 -1.16 16.07
CA VAL A 95 -2.50 -0.20 15.98
C VAL A 95 -2.54 0.75 17.18
N ALA A 96 -3.03 1.96 16.96
CA ALA A 96 -3.28 2.91 18.06
C ALA A 96 -4.38 2.38 19.00
N PRO A 97 -4.39 2.80 20.28
CA PRO A 97 -5.36 2.30 21.26
C PRO A 97 -6.82 2.51 20.90
N ASP A 98 -7.13 3.48 20.05
CA ASP A 98 -8.47 3.83 19.61
C ASP A 98 -8.80 3.35 18.17
N ALA A 99 -7.86 2.67 17.51
CA ALA A 99 -8.00 2.32 16.09
C ALA A 99 -9.20 1.41 15.81
N LEU A 100 -9.41 0.34 16.61
CA LEU A 100 -10.54 -0.57 16.43
C LEU A 100 -11.87 0.13 16.74
N TRP A 101 -11.90 0.96 17.79
CA TRP A 101 -13.07 1.80 18.10
C TRP A 101 -13.41 2.75 16.95
N ARG A 102 -12.40 3.38 16.32
CA ARG A 102 -12.61 4.27 15.16
C ARG A 102 -13.19 3.50 13.97
N PHE A 103 -12.69 2.32 13.66
CA PHE A 103 -13.32 1.48 12.62
C PHE A 103 -14.78 1.21 12.95
N GLU A 104 -15.07 0.71 14.16
CA GLU A 104 -16.43 0.42 14.61
C GLU A 104 -17.35 1.64 14.47
N GLU A 105 -16.90 2.82 14.94
CA GLU A 105 -17.63 4.08 14.86
C GLU A 105 -17.92 4.49 13.39
N ARG A 106 -16.92 4.41 12.50
CA ARG A 106 -17.07 4.78 11.09
C ARG A 106 -18.12 3.90 10.39
N PHE A 107 -18.05 2.59 10.61
CA PHE A 107 -19.01 1.65 10.00
C PHE A 107 -20.40 1.71 10.63
N ALA A 108 -20.52 2.05 11.90
CA ALA A 108 -21.81 2.30 12.57
C ALA A 108 -22.45 3.60 12.09
N GLY A 109 -21.66 4.67 11.93
CA GLY A 109 -22.13 6.00 11.56
C GLY A 109 -22.46 6.16 10.07
N ASP A 110 -21.91 5.29 9.21
CA ASP A 110 -22.14 5.34 7.76
C ASP A 110 -22.45 3.93 7.20
N PRO A 111 -23.76 3.58 7.08
CA PRO A 111 -24.17 2.30 6.51
C PRO A 111 -23.72 2.07 5.06
N ALA A 112 -23.48 3.15 4.30
CA ALA A 112 -23.03 3.09 2.91
C ALA A 112 -21.51 2.91 2.80
N LEU A 113 -20.75 3.03 3.90
CA LEU A 113 -19.32 2.83 3.91
C LEU A 113 -19.00 1.36 3.70
N THR A 114 -18.34 1.03 2.59
CA THR A 114 -17.92 -0.32 2.25
C THR A 114 -16.56 -0.66 2.87
N ALA A 115 -15.60 0.27 2.78
CA ALA A 115 -14.26 0.06 3.31
C ALA A 115 -13.67 1.36 3.88
N ALA A 116 -12.79 1.21 4.87
CA ALA A 116 -11.98 2.31 5.41
C ALA A 116 -10.56 1.82 5.68
N PHE A 117 -9.58 2.72 5.58
CA PHE A 117 -8.21 2.40 5.95
C PHE A 117 -7.51 3.62 6.55
N GLY A 118 -6.50 3.36 7.35
CA GLY A 118 -5.80 4.35 8.14
C GLY A 118 -4.47 4.80 7.57
N ALA A 119 -3.58 5.25 8.44
CA ALA A 119 -2.23 5.71 8.14
C ALA A 119 -1.21 5.20 9.17
N TYR A 120 0.07 5.24 8.84
CA TYR A 120 1.10 5.10 9.88
C TYR A 120 1.15 6.36 10.76
N ASP A 121 1.60 6.18 12.01
CA ASP A 121 1.80 7.28 12.95
C ASP A 121 3.02 8.15 12.59
N LEU A 122 3.18 9.27 13.32
CA LEU A 122 4.31 10.19 13.19
C LEU A 122 5.58 9.76 13.95
N ALA A 123 5.55 8.62 14.62
CA ALA A 123 6.64 8.14 15.48
C ALA A 123 7.18 6.78 15.01
N PRO A 124 7.80 6.70 13.82
CA PRO A 124 8.41 5.46 13.33
C PRO A 124 9.43 4.92 14.32
N GLU A 125 9.38 3.61 14.61
CA GLU A 125 10.22 3.03 15.64
C GLU A 125 11.69 2.93 15.22
N ALA A 126 11.96 2.50 14.01
CA ALA A 126 13.32 2.31 13.53
C ALA A 126 14.01 3.67 13.30
N PRO A 127 15.14 3.98 14.00
CA PRO A 127 15.77 5.30 13.96
C PRO A 127 16.52 5.60 12.66
N ALA A 128 16.83 4.56 11.85
CA ALA A 128 17.57 4.73 10.60
C ALA A 128 16.83 5.67 9.64
N PHE A 129 17.58 6.57 8.99
CA PHE A 129 17.06 7.61 8.10
C PHE A 129 16.05 7.08 7.06
N VAL A 130 16.38 5.97 6.38
CA VAL A 130 15.50 5.38 5.35
C VAL A 130 14.17 4.90 5.95
N SER A 131 14.21 4.32 7.16
CA SER A 131 13.00 3.88 7.88
C SER A 131 12.12 5.07 8.28
N GLN A 132 12.74 6.12 8.83
CA GLN A 132 12.06 7.37 9.17
C GLN A 132 11.42 7.99 7.92
N TYR A 133 12.19 8.14 6.84
CA TYR A 133 11.70 8.70 5.59
C TYR A 133 10.50 7.93 5.04
N ARG A 134 10.58 6.60 4.91
CA ARG A 134 9.52 5.80 4.29
C ARG A 134 8.23 5.79 5.10
N ASN A 135 8.32 5.62 6.41
CA ASN A 135 7.15 5.63 7.28
C ASN A 135 6.48 7.01 7.34
N LEU A 136 7.27 8.07 7.48
CA LEU A 136 6.77 9.44 7.49
C LEU A 136 6.21 9.87 6.12
N LEU A 137 6.80 9.43 5.01
CA LEU A 137 6.24 9.68 3.69
C LEU A 137 4.88 9.00 3.51
N HIS A 138 4.73 7.75 4.00
CA HIS A 138 3.44 7.06 3.99
C HIS A 138 2.40 7.85 4.80
N HIS A 139 2.76 8.28 6.01
CA HIS A 139 1.89 9.14 6.82
C HIS A 139 1.50 10.41 6.05
N TYR A 140 2.48 11.14 5.50
CA TYR A 140 2.22 12.38 4.74
C TYR A 140 1.24 12.15 3.58
N VAL A 141 1.47 11.09 2.79
CA VAL A 141 0.63 10.77 1.62
C VAL A 141 -0.79 10.43 2.05
N HIS A 142 -0.97 9.64 3.13
CA HIS A 142 -2.29 9.28 3.63
C HIS A 142 -2.98 10.46 4.31
N ALA A 143 -2.26 11.27 5.08
CA ALA A 143 -2.83 12.46 5.73
C ALA A 143 -3.30 13.51 4.71
N THR A 144 -2.53 13.71 3.62
CA THR A 144 -2.91 14.65 2.55
C THR A 144 -3.94 14.07 1.58
N GLY A 145 -4.10 12.76 1.55
CA GLY A 145 -5.07 12.06 0.71
C GLY A 145 -6.36 11.68 1.43
N ALA A 146 -6.63 12.22 2.64
CA ALA A 146 -7.81 11.92 3.43
C ALA A 146 -9.13 12.13 2.66
N GLY A 147 -10.11 11.28 2.91
CA GLY A 147 -11.42 11.35 2.27
C GLY A 147 -11.77 10.13 1.43
N LEU A 148 -12.54 10.31 0.34
CA LEU A 148 -12.91 9.22 -0.55
C LEU A 148 -11.72 8.71 -1.34
N ALA A 149 -11.59 7.39 -1.44
CA ALA A 149 -10.51 6.70 -2.11
C ALA A 149 -11.04 5.69 -3.13
N VAL A 150 -10.18 5.27 -4.07
CA VAL A 150 -10.43 4.18 -5.02
C VAL A 150 -9.43 3.03 -4.85
N THR A 151 -8.55 3.16 -3.87
CA THR A 151 -7.62 2.10 -3.43
C THR A 151 -7.96 1.68 -2.02
N PHE A 152 -7.42 0.55 -1.59
CA PHE A 152 -7.52 0.06 -0.22
C PHE A 152 -6.10 -0.23 0.29
N TRP A 153 -5.88 -0.14 1.59
CA TRP A 153 -4.62 -0.51 2.23
C TRP A 153 -4.90 -1.50 3.38
N ALA A 154 -4.44 -2.73 3.20
CA ALA A 154 -4.68 -3.84 4.13
C ALA A 154 -3.70 -3.87 5.33
N GLY A 155 -2.71 -3.00 5.38
CA GLY A 155 -1.79 -2.91 6.53
C GLY A 155 -2.45 -2.39 7.81
N CYS A 156 -3.50 -1.57 7.68
CA CYS A 156 -4.46 -1.18 8.72
C CYS A 156 -5.73 -0.70 8.03
N GLY A 157 -6.59 -1.63 7.64
CA GLY A 157 -7.80 -1.32 6.87
C GLY A 157 -8.93 -2.29 7.18
N ALA A 158 -10.16 -1.83 6.97
CA ALA A 158 -11.37 -2.59 7.24
C ALA A 158 -12.32 -2.58 6.04
N VAL A 159 -13.08 -3.66 5.87
CA VAL A 159 -14.07 -3.80 4.81
C VAL A 159 -15.28 -4.60 5.31
N ARG A 160 -16.49 -4.26 4.88
CA ARG A 160 -17.66 -5.08 5.20
C ARG A 160 -17.48 -6.49 4.67
N ALA A 161 -17.73 -7.48 5.51
CA ALA A 161 -17.55 -8.88 5.18
C ALA A 161 -18.38 -9.31 3.96
N ALA A 162 -19.59 -8.80 3.81
CA ALA A 162 -20.46 -9.07 2.66
C ALA A 162 -19.85 -8.55 1.36
N ASP A 163 -19.36 -7.30 1.35
CA ASP A 163 -18.75 -6.67 0.17
C ASP A 163 -17.43 -7.31 -0.21
N PHE A 164 -16.61 -7.68 0.80
CA PHE A 164 -15.37 -8.43 0.58
C PHE A 164 -15.62 -9.76 -0.12
N ARG A 165 -16.63 -10.53 0.35
CA ARG A 165 -17.02 -11.81 -0.25
C ARG A 165 -17.60 -11.62 -1.64
N ALA A 166 -18.46 -10.62 -1.85
CA ALA A 166 -19.03 -10.28 -3.15
C ALA A 166 -17.96 -9.89 -4.18
N ALA A 167 -16.91 -9.18 -3.73
CA ALA A 167 -15.75 -8.85 -4.57
C ALA A 167 -14.83 -10.07 -4.83
N GLY A 168 -15.05 -11.22 -4.21
CA GLY A 168 -14.21 -12.41 -4.37
C GLY A 168 -12.91 -12.40 -3.57
N GLY A 169 -12.76 -11.51 -2.59
CA GLY A 169 -11.58 -11.40 -1.74
C GLY A 169 -10.35 -10.85 -2.48
N PHE A 170 -9.15 -11.12 -1.95
CA PHE A 170 -7.88 -10.79 -2.60
C PHE A 170 -7.57 -11.79 -3.73
N ASP A 171 -6.95 -11.33 -4.82
CA ASP A 171 -6.50 -12.22 -5.92
C ASP A 171 -5.21 -12.96 -5.52
N GLU A 172 -5.36 -14.08 -4.80
CA GLU A 172 -4.25 -14.92 -4.34
C GLU A 172 -3.53 -15.68 -5.47
N ARG A 173 -4.14 -15.80 -6.65
CA ARG A 173 -3.51 -16.43 -7.82
C ARG A 173 -2.50 -15.49 -8.45
N ARG A 174 -2.83 -14.21 -8.50
CA ARG A 174 -1.98 -13.14 -9.06
C ARG A 174 -0.90 -12.69 -8.07
N PHE A 175 -1.24 -12.53 -6.80
CA PHE A 175 -0.38 -11.97 -5.77
C PHE A 175 0.04 -13.01 -4.74
N ARG A 176 1.10 -13.77 -5.09
CA ARG A 176 1.65 -14.84 -4.23
C ARG A 176 2.69 -14.36 -3.22
N ARG A 177 2.96 -13.06 -3.17
CA ARG A 177 3.88 -12.38 -2.26
C ARG A 177 3.36 -10.98 -1.96
N PRO A 178 3.88 -10.28 -0.93
CA PRO A 178 3.46 -8.91 -0.65
C PRO A 178 3.68 -8.00 -1.86
N GLN A 179 2.61 -7.44 -2.43
CA GLN A 179 2.66 -6.55 -3.60
C GLN A 179 1.59 -5.46 -3.49
N ILE A 180 0.65 -5.45 -4.42
CA ILE A 180 -0.43 -4.47 -4.53
C ILE A 180 -1.81 -5.16 -4.50
N GLU A 181 -1.90 -6.30 -3.82
CA GLU A 181 -3.14 -7.08 -3.71
C GLU A 181 -4.28 -6.28 -3.09
N ASP A 182 -3.95 -5.38 -2.18
CA ASP A 182 -4.90 -4.49 -1.51
C ASP A 182 -5.32 -3.32 -2.41
N VAL A 183 -4.39 -2.74 -3.15
CA VAL A 183 -4.69 -1.71 -4.16
C VAL A 183 -5.61 -2.29 -5.24
N GLU A 184 -5.35 -3.50 -5.71
CA GLU A 184 -6.16 -4.20 -6.72
C GLU A 184 -7.57 -4.46 -6.20
N LEU A 185 -7.71 -4.94 -4.95
CA LEU A 185 -9.02 -5.10 -4.30
C LEU A 185 -9.77 -3.75 -4.22
N GLY A 186 -9.07 -2.68 -3.85
CA GLY A 186 -9.64 -1.33 -3.81
C GLY A 186 -10.22 -0.91 -5.16
N TYR A 187 -9.50 -1.14 -6.25
CA TYR A 187 -10.01 -0.85 -7.60
C TYR A 187 -11.23 -1.69 -7.97
N ARG A 188 -11.30 -2.98 -7.59
CA ARG A 188 -12.50 -3.80 -7.84
C ARG A 188 -13.69 -3.32 -7.04
N LEU A 189 -13.49 -3.01 -5.76
CA LEU A 189 -14.53 -2.45 -4.91
C LEU A 189 -15.05 -1.11 -5.48
N ALA A 190 -14.16 -0.18 -5.82
CA ALA A 190 -14.52 1.10 -6.38
C ALA A 190 -15.27 0.97 -7.72
N ALA A 191 -14.85 0.05 -8.59
CA ALA A 191 -15.54 -0.24 -9.85
C ALA A 191 -16.94 -0.83 -9.64
N ALA A 192 -17.19 -1.50 -8.51
CA ALA A 192 -18.50 -1.97 -8.10
C ALA A 192 -19.36 -0.89 -7.40
N GLY A 193 -18.89 0.37 -7.35
CA GLY A 193 -19.60 1.48 -6.72
C GLY A 193 -19.37 1.58 -5.20
N ALA A 194 -18.43 0.84 -4.64
CA ALA A 194 -18.14 0.86 -3.21
C ALA A 194 -17.62 2.21 -2.72
N ARG A 195 -18.06 2.60 -1.54
CA ARG A 195 -17.59 3.79 -0.84
C ARG A 195 -16.40 3.43 0.04
N ILE A 196 -15.21 3.83 -0.38
CA ILE A 196 -13.96 3.61 0.35
C ILE A 196 -13.49 4.93 0.95
N ARG A 197 -13.07 4.92 2.23
CA ARG A 197 -12.57 6.10 2.95
C ARG A 197 -11.15 5.91 3.44
N LEU A 198 -10.27 6.84 3.11
CA LEU A 198 -9.00 7.03 3.79
C LEU A 198 -9.19 7.94 5.00
N ASP A 199 -8.97 7.41 6.17
CA ASP A 199 -9.10 8.12 7.45
C ASP A 199 -7.76 8.11 8.21
N PRO A 200 -6.98 9.19 8.14
CA PRO A 200 -5.66 9.26 8.78
C PRO A 200 -5.71 9.32 10.31
N ASP A 201 -6.89 9.49 10.92
CA ASP A 201 -7.06 9.41 12.36
C ASP A 201 -7.00 7.97 12.87
N ILE A 202 -7.21 6.98 11.99
CA ILE A 202 -6.99 5.56 12.27
C ILE A 202 -5.50 5.28 12.08
N GLN A 203 -4.76 5.11 13.16
CA GLN A 203 -3.31 5.04 13.09
C GLN A 203 -2.74 3.70 13.52
N GLY A 204 -1.57 3.40 12.96
CA GLY A 204 -0.75 2.27 13.38
C GLY A 204 0.75 2.61 13.31
N LYS A 205 1.52 2.09 14.26
CA LYS A 205 2.98 2.19 14.26
C LYS A 205 3.58 1.03 13.48
N HIS A 206 4.36 1.34 12.46
CA HIS A 206 5.03 0.33 11.65
C HIS A 206 6.40 -0.04 12.25
N LEU A 207 6.62 -1.30 12.53
CA LEU A 207 7.83 -1.81 13.17
C LEU A 207 8.96 -2.12 12.17
N LYS A 208 8.64 -2.14 10.88
CA LYS A 208 9.57 -2.55 9.83
C LYS A 208 10.81 -1.66 9.74
N ARG A 209 11.97 -2.29 9.71
CA ARG A 209 13.23 -1.62 9.40
C ARG A 209 13.44 -1.63 7.89
N TRP A 210 13.58 -0.45 7.32
CA TRP A 210 13.85 -0.29 5.90
C TRP A 210 15.35 -0.10 5.64
N THR A 211 15.86 -0.83 4.67
CA THR A 211 17.15 -0.54 4.05
C THR A 211 16.93 0.16 2.71
N TRP A 212 17.93 0.89 2.23
CA TRP A 212 17.84 1.55 0.93
C TRP A 212 17.58 0.55 -0.20
N ARG A 213 18.37 -0.55 -0.25
CA ARG A 213 18.19 -1.62 -1.26
C ARG A 213 16.80 -2.27 -1.17
N GLY A 214 16.36 -2.60 0.03
CA GLY A 214 15.02 -3.17 0.25
C GLY A 214 13.92 -2.22 -0.21
N GLY A 215 14.08 -0.91 0.03
CA GLY A 215 13.19 0.12 -0.47
C GLY A 215 13.09 0.16 -1.99
N VAL A 216 14.25 0.20 -2.69
CA VAL A 216 14.30 0.20 -4.16
C VAL A 216 13.64 -1.06 -4.75
N VAL A 217 13.97 -2.23 -4.21
CA VAL A 217 13.36 -3.49 -4.67
C VAL A 217 11.85 -3.48 -4.50
N THR A 218 11.36 -3.05 -3.33
CA THR A 218 9.91 -2.94 -3.07
C THR A 218 9.24 -1.94 -4.03
N ASP A 219 9.86 -0.77 -4.24
CA ASP A 219 9.27 0.28 -5.07
C ASP A 219 9.18 -0.12 -6.56
N VAL A 220 10.13 -0.90 -7.07
CA VAL A 220 10.11 -1.37 -8.47
C VAL A 220 9.36 -2.68 -8.61
N ARG A 221 9.85 -3.75 -7.93
CA ARG A 221 9.39 -5.12 -8.15
C ARG A 221 8.03 -5.42 -7.55
N ASP A 222 7.77 -4.87 -6.34
CA ASP A 222 6.58 -5.26 -5.59
C ASP A 222 5.45 -4.22 -5.72
N ARG A 223 5.74 -2.98 -6.12
CA ARG A 223 4.75 -1.90 -6.27
C ARG A 223 4.70 -1.33 -7.68
N GLY A 224 5.78 -0.72 -8.16
CA GLY A 224 5.77 0.08 -9.39
C GLY A 224 5.40 -0.70 -10.63
N VAL A 225 6.12 -1.80 -10.91
CA VAL A 225 5.83 -2.65 -12.09
C VAL A 225 4.46 -3.32 -11.99
N PRO A 226 4.08 -3.98 -10.88
CA PRO A 226 2.74 -4.57 -10.74
C PRO A 226 1.61 -3.55 -10.89
N TRP A 227 1.75 -2.36 -10.30
CA TRP A 227 0.72 -1.32 -10.37
C TRP A 227 0.59 -0.76 -11.79
N MET A 228 1.71 -0.49 -12.46
CA MET A 228 1.66 -0.02 -13.84
C MET A 228 1.08 -1.07 -14.78
N LEU A 229 1.38 -2.38 -14.59
CA LEU A 229 0.75 -3.47 -15.34
C LEU A 229 -0.76 -3.50 -15.09
N LEU A 230 -1.20 -3.34 -13.85
CA LEU A 230 -2.63 -3.27 -13.51
C LEU A 230 -3.32 -2.10 -14.25
N LEU A 231 -2.70 -0.93 -14.30
CA LEU A 231 -3.25 0.24 -15.00
C LEU A 231 -3.28 0.05 -16.53
N LEU A 232 -2.26 -0.58 -17.10
CA LEU A 232 -2.23 -0.92 -18.54
C LEU A 232 -3.35 -1.90 -18.89
N GLU A 233 -3.53 -2.94 -18.09
CA GLU A 233 -4.59 -3.95 -18.28
C GLU A 233 -6.00 -3.34 -18.15
N ARG A 234 -6.16 -2.30 -17.32
CA ARG A 234 -7.42 -1.57 -17.13
C ARG A 234 -7.63 -0.42 -18.14
N GLY A 235 -6.62 -0.07 -18.93
CA GLY A 235 -6.68 1.10 -19.82
C GLY A 235 -6.69 2.45 -19.08
N GLU A 236 -6.28 2.49 -17.83
CA GLU A 236 -6.40 3.66 -16.93
C GLU A 236 -5.10 4.47 -16.77
N VAL A 237 -4.07 4.20 -17.56
CA VAL A 237 -2.77 4.90 -17.45
C VAL A 237 -2.88 6.42 -17.60
N ALA A 238 -3.75 6.90 -18.50
CA ALA A 238 -3.97 8.33 -18.73
C ALA A 238 -4.90 8.97 -17.68
N SER A 239 -5.72 8.18 -16.99
CA SER A 239 -6.70 8.68 -16.02
C SER A 239 -6.01 9.31 -14.80
N ALA A 240 -6.62 10.32 -14.22
CA ALA A 240 -6.20 10.81 -12.91
C ALA A 240 -6.49 9.71 -11.88
N GLY A 241 -5.44 9.23 -11.24
CA GLY A 241 -5.54 8.17 -10.22
C GLY A 241 -5.33 8.71 -8.81
N PRO A 242 -5.52 7.86 -7.81
CA PRO A 242 -5.31 8.20 -6.41
C PRO A 242 -3.83 8.33 -6.07
N LEU A 243 -3.56 8.99 -4.94
CA LEU A 243 -2.23 9.05 -4.33
C LEU A 243 -1.13 9.43 -5.35
N ASN A 244 -0.23 8.51 -5.63
CA ASN A 244 0.93 8.71 -6.51
C ASN A 244 0.59 8.75 -8.02
N LEU A 245 -0.66 8.53 -8.41
CA LEU A 245 -1.12 8.56 -9.80
C LEU A 245 -1.80 9.88 -10.19
N GLN A 246 -1.76 10.89 -9.33
CA GLN A 246 -2.21 12.24 -9.67
C GLN A 246 -1.46 12.77 -10.90
N ARG A 247 -2.13 13.61 -11.69
CA ARG A 247 -1.52 14.21 -12.90
C ARG A 247 -0.15 14.85 -12.63
N ARG A 248 -0.04 15.54 -11.50
CA ARG A 248 1.21 16.16 -11.06
C ARG A 248 2.35 15.14 -10.92
N GLU A 249 2.11 13.99 -10.27
CA GLU A 249 3.12 12.94 -10.07
C GLU A 249 3.58 12.34 -11.43
N LYS A 250 2.66 12.19 -12.38
CA LYS A 250 2.98 11.72 -13.74
C LYS A 250 3.86 12.74 -14.49
N VAL A 251 3.53 14.03 -14.40
CA VAL A 251 4.34 15.11 -15.02
C VAL A 251 5.73 15.13 -14.39
N LEU A 252 5.84 15.11 -13.07
CA LEU A 252 7.14 15.11 -12.39
C LEU A 252 7.96 13.85 -12.73
N THR A 253 7.30 12.70 -12.93
CA THR A 253 7.96 11.46 -13.39
C THR A 253 8.54 11.66 -14.80
N ALA A 254 7.78 12.22 -15.72
CA ALA A 254 8.26 12.49 -17.09
C ALA A 254 9.41 13.49 -17.12
N VAL A 255 9.31 14.58 -16.34
CA VAL A 255 10.38 15.59 -16.21
C VAL A 255 11.66 14.97 -15.61
N ALA A 256 11.54 14.16 -14.55
CA ALA A 256 12.68 13.49 -13.95
C ALA A 256 13.31 12.47 -14.92
N ALA A 257 12.50 11.74 -15.69
CA ALA A 257 12.99 10.82 -16.72
C ALA A 257 13.80 11.52 -17.80
N ALA A 258 13.39 12.73 -18.21
CA ALA A 258 14.12 13.54 -19.19
C ALA A 258 15.43 14.11 -18.65
N ALA A 259 15.51 14.38 -17.35
CA ALA A 259 16.70 14.99 -16.72
C ALA A 259 17.95 14.11 -16.87
N LEU A 260 17.81 12.77 -16.79
CA LEU A 260 18.94 11.85 -16.85
C LEU A 260 19.62 11.84 -18.24
N PRO A 261 18.91 11.59 -19.37
CA PRO A 261 19.53 11.65 -20.70
C PRO A 261 20.05 13.05 -21.07
N LEU A 262 19.41 14.14 -20.61
CA LEU A 262 19.92 15.49 -20.80
C LEU A 262 21.24 15.70 -20.09
N GLY A 263 21.37 15.26 -18.84
CA GLY A 263 22.61 15.38 -18.07
C GLY A 263 23.75 14.52 -18.66
N VAL A 264 23.46 13.24 -18.96
CA VAL A 264 24.45 12.30 -19.54
C VAL A 264 24.86 12.75 -20.94
N GLY A 265 23.91 13.10 -21.80
CA GLY A 265 24.17 13.60 -23.15
C GLY A 265 24.94 14.94 -23.14
N GLY A 266 24.59 15.84 -22.22
CA GLY A 266 25.30 17.10 -22.03
C GLY A 266 26.75 16.91 -21.62
N ALA A 267 27.01 15.98 -20.69
CA ALA A 267 28.39 15.64 -20.29
C ALA A 267 29.17 14.98 -21.44
N ALA A 268 28.56 14.04 -22.18
CA ALA A 268 29.21 13.34 -23.28
C ALA A 268 29.55 14.27 -24.47
N LEU A 269 28.71 15.29 -24.74
CA LEU A 269 28.84 16.23 -25.84
C LEU A 269 29.50 17.55 -25.43
N GLY A 270 29.88 17.73 -24.16
CA GLY A 270 30.40 18.98 -23.65
C GLY A 270 29.39 20.17 -23.74
N SER A 271 28.10 19.87 -23.80
CA SER A 271 27.07 20.86 -24.03
C SER A 271 26.54 21.46 -22.73
N VAL A 272 26.91 22.72 -22.46
CA VAL A 272 26.41 23.49 -21.31
C VAL A 272 24.88 23.64 -21.35
N ALA A 273 24.31 23.78 -22.54
CA ALA A 273 22.88 23.93 -22.73
C ALA A 273 22.11 22.65 -22.28
N LEU A 274 22.59 21.46 -22.66
CA LEU A 274 21.99 20.20 -22.22
C LEU A 274 22.17 19.97 -20.72
N LEU A 275 23.35 20.27 -20.17
CA LEU A 275 23.59 20.20 -18.72
C LEU A 275 22.65 21.14 -17.96
N GLY A 276 22.50 22.37 -18.44
CA GLY A 276 21.59 23.37 -17.87
C GLY A 276 20.12 22.91 -17.94
N ALA A 277 19.71 22.32 -19.07
CA ALA A 277 18.36 21.75 -19.22
C ALA A 277 18.11 20.56 -18.25
N GLY A 278 19.09 19.68 -18.07
CA GLY A 278 19.01 18.57 -17.11
C GLY A 278 18.90 19.06 -15.66
N ALA A 279 19.73 20.04 -15.29
CA ALA A 279 19.68 20.67 -13.97
C ALA A 279 18.34 21.39 -13.74
N GLY A 280 17.84 22.13 -14.76
CA GLY A 280 16.54 22.78 -14.72
C GLY A 280 15.39 21.79 -14.51
N ALA A 281 15.43 20.64 -15.19
CA ALA A 281 14.44 19.57 -14.99
C ALA A 281 14.46 19.03 -13.56
N LEU A 282 15.64 18.80 -12.95
CA LEU A 282 15.74 18.40 -11.54
C LEU A 282 15.23 19.48 -10.60
N ALA A 283 15.50 20.76 -10.89
CA ALA A 283 14.97 21.90 -10.12
C ALA A 283 13.43 21.90 -10.16
N VAL A 284 12.81 21.67 -11.33
CA VAL A 284 11.34 21.54 -11.46
C VAL A 284 10.82 20.39 -10.58
N VAL A 285 11.50 19.25 -10.57
CA VAL A 285 11.12 18.12 -9.70
C VAL A 285 11.18 18.52 -8.22
N LEU A 286 12.24 19.21 -7.79
CA LEU A 286 12.40 19.66 -6.41
C LEU A 286 11.36 20.71 -6.01
N VAL A 287 11.10 21.70 -6.88
CA VAL A 287 10.04 22.70 -6.67
C VAL A 287 8.68 22.03 -6.59
N GLY A 288 8.42 21.09 -7.48
CA GLY A 288 7.23 20.24 -7.41
C GLY A 288 7.12 19.47 -6.09
N ASN A 289 8.21 19.12 -5.43
CA ASN A 289 8.22 18.44 -4.12
C ASN A 289 8.31 19.40 -2.92
N ALA A 290 8.28 20.71 -3.13
CA ALA A 290 8.38 21.69 -2.05
C ALA A 290 7.35 21.49 -0.90
N PRO A 291 6.09 21.09 -1.14
CA PRO A 291 5.16 20.82 -0.04
C PRO A 291 5.64 19.69 0.87
N VAL A 292 6.05 18.54 0.33
CA VAL A 292 6.54 17.41 1.13
C VAL A 292 7.88 17.72 1.79
N LEU A 293 8.80 18.43 1.11
CA LEU A 293 10.08 18.83 1.69
C LEU A 293 9.89 19.82 2.84
N ARG A 294 9.01 20.80 2.70
CA ARG A 294 8.64 21.72 3.80
C ARG A 294 8.00 21.00 4.97
N TRP A 295 7.16 20.01 4.69
CA TRP A 295 6.57 19.18 5.74
C TRP A 295 7.65 18.40 6.50
N PHE A 296 8.62 17.76 5.81
CA PHE A 296 9.74 17.09 6.46
C PHE A 296 10.61 18.07 7.26
N ALA A 297 10.86 19.27 6.74
CA ALA A 297 11.62 20.29 7.46
C ALA A 297 10.94 20.70 8.79
N ARG A 298 9.63 20.82 8.79
CA ARG A 298 8.85 21.12 10.01
C ARG A 298 8.79 19.95 10.98
N THR A 299 8.75 18.71 10.49
CA THR A 299 8.54 17.51 11.31
C THR A 299 9.85 16.94 11.87
N ARG A 300 10.97 17.05 11.13
CA ARG A 300 12.27 16.44 11.46
C ARG A 300 13.48 17.39 11.30
N GLY A 301 13.23 18.64 10.96
CA GLY A 301 14.28 19.64 10.74
C GLY A 301 14.77 19.72 9.28
N THR A 302 15.40 20.85 8.95
CA THR A 302 15.86 21.19 7.60
C THR A 302 16.91 20.21 7.08
N GLY A 303 17.85 19.76 7.94
CA GLY A 303 18.87 18.77 7.55
C GLY A 303 18.25 17.45 7.06
N PHE A 304 17.21 16.97 7.73
CA PHE A 304 16.47 15.79 7.29
C PHE A 304 15.82 16.00 5.91
N ALA A 305 15.16 17.14 5.71
CA ALA A 305 14.52 17.48 4.43
C ALA A 305 15.53 17.57 3.27
N ILE A 306 16.72 18.09 3.52
CA ILE A 306 17.82 18.12 2.51
C ILE A 306 18.19 16.67 2.12
N CYS A 307 18.33 15.77 3.08
CA CYS A 307 18.61 14.36 2.81
C CYS A 307 17.44 13.63 2.10
N VAL A 308 16.20 14.08 2.25
CA VAL A 308 15.01 13.55 1.54
C VAL A 308 15.00 13.94 0.07
N ALA A 309 15.51 15.12 -0.30
CA ALA A 309 15.43 15.65 -1.66
C ALA A 309 15.99 14.67 -2.74
N PRO A 310 17.19 14.08 -2.62
CA PRO A 310 17.68 13.09 -3.58
C PRO A 310 16.82 11.81 -3.63
N LEU A 311 16.24 11.38 -2.51
CA LEU A 311 15.32 10.23 -2.50
C LEU A 311 14.01 10.52 -3.25
N ARG A 312 13.55 11.79 -3.26
CA ARG A 312 12.39 12.19 -4.08
C ARG A 312 12.72 12.17 -5.56
N ILE A 313 13.90 12.59 -5.97
CA ILE A 313 14.36 12.46 -7.37
C ILE A 313 14.46 10.98 -7.75
N GLN A 314 15.12 10.16 -6.92
CA GLN A 314 15.23 8.73 -7.12
C GLN A 314 13.85 8.05 -7.29
N TYR A 315 12.87 8.42 -6.46
CA TYR A 315 11.51 7.91 -6.54
C TYR A 315 10.91 8.09 -7.94
N TYR A 316 11.05 9.27 -8.56
CA TYR A 316 10.53 9.50 -9.91
C TYR A 316 11.29 8.71 -10.98
N TRP A 317 12.60 8.53 -10.84
CA TRP A 317 13.36 7.66 -11.75
C TRP A 317 12.91 6.20 -11.64
N LEU A 318 12.66 5.70 -10.42
CA LEU A 318 12.13 4.36 -10.22
C LEU A 318 10.74 4.19 -10.79
N ASN A 319 9.88 5.22 -10.72
CA ASN A 319 8.57 5.22 -11.34
C ASN A 319 8.67 5.18 -12.87
N ALA A 320 9.54 6.01 -13.46
CA ALA A 320 9.77 5.99 -14.91
C ALA A 320 10.29 4.64 -15.40
N TRP A 321 11.25 4.06 -14.68
CA TRP A 321 11.78 2.73 -14.95
C TRP A 321 10.70 1.65 -14.85
N SER A 322 9.90 1.68 -13.80
CA SER A 322 8.79 0.75 -13.59
C SER A 322 7.76 0.84 -14.70
N ALA A 323 7.43 2.06 -15.15
CA ALA A 323 6.51 2.29 -16.26
C ALA A 323 7.04 1.73 -17.58
N ALA A 324 8.31 1.99 -17.91
CA ALA A 324 8.96 1.48 -19.11
C ALA A 324 9.03 -0.06 -19.10
N TRP A 325 9.41 -0.64 -17.96
CA TRP A 325 9.47 -2.10 -17.81
C TRP A 325 8.07 -2.73 -17.96
N ALA A 326 7.07 -2.19 -17.25
CA ALA A 326 5.70 -2.69 -17.32
C ALA A 326 5.14 -2.60 -18.76
N ALA A 327 5.39 -1.49 -19.48
CA ALA A 327 4.99 -1.34 -20.88
C ALA A 327 5.66 -2.41 -21.77
N ALA A 328 6.97 -2.65 -21.61
CA ALA A 328 7.67 -3.68 -22.36
C ALA A 328 7.12 -5.10 -22.08
N VAL A 329 6.79 -5.40 -20.82
CA VAL A 329 6.17 -6.69 -20.43
C VAL A 329 4.77 -6.81 -21.05
N HIS A 330 3.95 -5.76 -20.97
CA HIS A 330 2.60 -5.74 -21.51
C HIS A 330 2.59 -5.96 -23.03
N LEU A 331 3.42 -5.22 -23.77
CA LEU A 331 3.56 -5.38 -25.21
C LEU A 331 4.03 -6.79 -25.64
N ARG A 332 4.95 -7.39 -24.86
CA ARG A 332 5.39 -8.78 -25.12
C ARG A 332 4.26 -9.78 -24.88
N ARG A 333 3.43 -9.58 -23.87
CA ARG A 333 2.25 -10.44 -23.59
C ARG A 333 1.23 -10.34 -24.71
N ASP A 334 0.92 -9.11 -25.17
CA ASP A 334 -0.05 -8.89 -26.27
C ASP A 334 0.41 -9.51 -27.58
N ARG A 335 1.70 -9.36 -27.93
CA ARG A 335 2.27 -10.01 -29.12
C ARG A 335 2.16 -11.53 -29.05
N ARG A 336 2.42 -12.15 -27.88
CA ARG A 336 2.27 -13.60 -27.69
C ARG A 336 0.82 -14.07 -27.76
N ALA A 337 -0.12 -13.23 -27.34
CA ALA A 337 -1.56 -13.51 -27.38
C ALA A 337 -2.21 -13.19 -28.75
N GLY A 338 -1.44 -12.74 -29.76
CA GLY A 338 -1.95 -12.32 -31.05
C GLY A 338 -2.85 -11.07 -31.01
N ARG A 339 -2.82 -10.30 -29.92
CA ARG A 339 -3.64 -9.10 -29.76
C ARG A 339 -2.95 -7.89 -30.40
N ARG A 340 -3.72 -7.11 -31.19
CA ARG A 340 -3.21 -5.82 -31.70
C ARG A 340 -3.05 -4.82 -30.55
N PRO A 341 -1.93 -4.07 -30.49
CA PRO A 341 -1.73 -3.03 -29.48
C PRO A 341 -2.86 -2.00 -29.54
N GLY A 342 -3.43 -1.65 -28.40
CA GLY A 342 -4.39 -0.55 -28.27
C GLY A 342 -5.88 -0.90 -28.26
N ARG A 343 -6.27 -2.17 -28.28
CA ARG A 343 -7.67 -2.56 -28.02
C ARG A 343 -7.86 -2.81 -26.53
N ALA A 344 -8.78 -2.07 -25.91
CA ALA A 344 -9.25 -2.36 -24.55
C ALA A 344 -9.73 -3.83 -24.47
N PRO A 345 -9.45 -4.54 -23.38
CA PRO A 345 -9.99 -5.88 -23.17
C PRO A 345 -11.52 -5.82 -23.24
N PRO A 346 -12.18 -6.85 -23.77
CA PRO A 346 -13.64 -6.93 -23.74
C PRO A 346 -14.07 -6.85 -22.28
N ALA A 347 -15.10 -6.05 -22.01
CA ALA A 347 -15.73 -5.96 -20.70
C ALA A 347 -16.00 -7.39 -20.21
N ILE A 348 -15.56 -7.70 -18.99
CA ILE A 348 -15.85 -8.99 -18.36
C ILE A 348 -17.37 -9.05 -18.27
N SER A 349 -17.99 -9.85 -19.13
CA SER A 349 -19.42 -10.12 -19.07
C SER A 349 -19.72 -10.70 -17.69
N SER A 350 -20.51 -9.98 -16.92
CA SER A 350 -21.14 -10.49 -15.71
C SER A 350 -22.02 -11.68 -16.14
N HIS A 351 -21.50 -12.88 -16.00
CA HIS A 351 -22.38 -14.06 -16.00
C HIS A 351 -23.25 -13.97 -14.75
N ARG A 352 -24.53 -13.87 -15.02
CA ARG A 352 -25.66 -13.89 -14.06
C ARG A 352 -25.62 -15.11 -13.16
#